data_96cde758d75cde5d8b032b2a684ab800
#
_entry.id   96cde758d75cde5d8b032b2a684ab800
#
_cell.length_a   1.000
_cell.length_b   1.000
_cell.length_c   1.000
_cell.angle_alpha   90.00
_cell.angle_beta   90.00
_cell.angle_gamma   90.00
#
_symmetry.space_group_name_H-M   'P 1'
#
loop_
_entity.id
_entity.type
_entity.pdbx_description
1 polymer ?
#
loop_
_entity_poly.entity_id
_entity_poly.type
_entity_poly.pdbx_seq_one_letter_code
_entity_poly.pdbx_strand_id
1 'polypeptide(L)'
;KVSDMATVAPALFPEMKRRGHKPKEMIALLATGAAMADTVPPSIVLIVLGSAAGVSIAGLFTSGFMIAMVLLLVLAVLARWKARNENMDGARRTPWPLVGKAALVAAPALVLPFLIRSLVGGGVATATEVSTIAVLYAMIIGAVLYGGISLKKLYSMLVETAALSGAILLILGCASAMAWGLTQSGFAFELTAMITDLPGGWMTYMIVSILIFMILGCVLEGLPAIVLLAPIMFPIARTLGINDIHYSMVVVVAMNIGLMAPPIGIGFYIACKIGNVSPDEAMGAIWPYLAAMVIGLLLIAGIPG
;
A
#
# COMPACT_ATOMS: atom_id res chain seq x y z
N LYS A 1 4.36 3.99 3.88
CA LYS A 1 5.23 3.86 2.69
C LYS A 1 6.58 4.53 2.89
N VAL A 2 6.60 5.84 3.21
CA VAL A 2 7.86 6.58 3.46
C VAL A 2 8.62 5.97 4.63
N SER A 3 7.92 5.67 5.72
CA SER A 3 8.48 5.00 6.90
C SER A 3 9.04 3.61 6.57
N ASP A 4 8.34 2.84 5.72
CA ASP A 4 8.78 1.50 5.31
C ASP A 4 10.08 1.60 4.50
N MET A 5 10.14 2.52 3.54
CA MET A 5 11.35 2.77 2.76
C MET A 5 12.50 3.26 3.63
N ALA A 6 12.23 4.17 4.57
CA ALA A 6 13.23 4.70 5.49
C ALA A 6 13.79 3.63 6.45
N THR A 7 13.00 2.60 6.76
CA THR A 7 13.43 1.49 7.62
C THR A 7 14.19 0.42 6.84
N VAL A 8 13.69 0.06 5.65
CA VAL A 8 14.22 -1.04 4.85
C VAL A 8 15.51 -0.65 4.12
N ALA A 9 15.59 0.56 3.54
CA ALA A 9 16.73 0.98 2.74
C ALA A 9 18.06 1.00 3.51
N PRO A 10 18.16 1.58 4.73
CA PRO A 10 19.42 1.57 5.48
C PRO A 10 19.91 0.16 5.84
N ALA A 11 18.98 -0.78 6.02
CA ALA A 11 19.32 -2.16 6.37
C ALA A 11 19.79 -2.97 5.14
N LEU A 12 19.13 -2.80 3.98
CA LEU A 12 19.38 -3.63 2.81
C LEU A 12 20.40 -3.02 1.83
N PHE A 13 20.39 -1.71 1.62
CA PHE A 13 21.22 -1.07 0.58
C PHE A 13 22.72 -1.26 0.75
N PRO A 14 23.32 -1.17 1.95
CA PRO A 14 24.73 -1.42 2.12
C PRO A 14 25.15 -2.84 1.68
N GLU A 15 24.33 -3.82 2.02
CA GLU A 15 24.57 -5.22 1.67
C GLU A 15 24.34 -5.47 0.18
N MET A 16 23.28 -4.91 -0.40
CA MET A 16 23.02 -5.02 -1.84
C MET A 16 24.14 -4.38 -2.67
N LYS A 17 24.64 -3.18 -2.27
CA LYS A 17 25.78 -2.54 -2.92
C LYS A 17 27.05 -3.39 -2.84
N ARG A 18 27.32 -4.01 -1.67
CA ARG A 18 28.46 -4.94 -1.51
C ARG A 18 28.39 -6.14 -2.43
N ARG A 19 27.16 -6.59 -2.75
CA ARG A 19 26.91 -7.71 -3.65
C ARG A 19 26.88 -7.33 -5.12
N GLY A 20 27.14 -6.06 -5.47
CA GLY A 20 27.24 -5.60 -6.86
C GLY A 20 25.90 -5.20 -7.50
N HIS A 21 24.80 -5.10 -6.73
CA HIS A 21 23.54 -4.61 -7.28
C HIS A 21 23.64 -3.15 -7.70
N LYS A 22 23.03 -2.82 -8.83
CA LYS A 22 23.01 -1.45 -9.36
C LYS A 22 22.08 -0.57 -8.50
N PRO A 23 22.55 0.61 -8.02
CA PRO A 23 21.75 1.48 -7.15
C PRO A 23 20.38 1.85 -7.71
N LYS A 24 20.27 2.10 -9.02
CA LYS A 24 19.02 2.41 -9.70
C LYS A 24 17.98 1.28 -9.63
N GLU A 25 18.41 0.02 -9.75
CA GLU A 25 17.51 -1.14 -9.64
C GLU A 25 17.05 -1.34 -8.18
N MET A 26 17.93 -1.04 -7.22
CA MET A 26 17.59 -1.09 -5.80
C MET A 26 16.50 -0.06 -5.46
N ILE A 27 16.59 1.17 -6.01
CA ILE A 27 15.56 2.20 -5.84
C ILE A 27 14.25 1.76 -6.46
N ALA A 28 14.27 1.24 -7.69
CA ALA A 28 13.08 0.78 -8.39
C ALA A 28 12.35 -0.33 -7.61
N LEU A 29 13.10 -1.30 -7.09
CA LEU A 29 12.55 -2.39 -6.28
C LEU A 29 12.02 -1.88 -4.92
N LEU A 30 12.75 -0.96 -4.26
CA LEU A 30 12.31 -0.36 -3.01
C LEU A 30 11.01 0.43 -3.16
N ALA A 31 10.94 1.28 -4.19
CA ALA A 31 9.78 2.12 -4.45
C ALA A 31 8.54 1.27 -4.76
N THR A 32 8.66 0.29 -5.68
CA THR A 32 7.55 -0.58 -6.05
C THR A 32 7.16 -1.55 -4.93
N GLY A 33 8.11 -2.03 -4.14
CA GLY A 33 7.83 -2.81 -2.94
C GLY A 33 7.07 -2.00 -1.89
N ALA A 34 7.45 -0.74 -1.68
CA ALA A 34 6.74 0.16 -0.77
C ALA A 34 5.34 0.54 -1.27
N ALA A 35 5.12 0.57 -2.59
CA ALA A 35 3.78 0.77 -3.17
C ALA A 35 2.80 -0.33 -2.76
N MET A 36 3.27 -1.56 -2.53
CA MET A 36 2.43 -2.67 -2.09
C MET A 36 2.05 -2.61 -0.61
N ALA A 37 2.73 -1.80 0.21
CA ALA A 37 2.55 -1.81 1.67
C ALA A 37 1.11 -1.53 2.09
N ASP A 38 0.38 -0.70 1.35
CA ASP A 38 -1.02 -0.37 1.66
C ASP A 38 -2.00 -1.52 1.40
N THR A 39 -1.62 -2.52 0.61
CA THR A 39 -2.46 -3.70 0.38
C THR A 39 -2.27 -4.76 1.45
N VAL A 40 -1.18 -4.69 2.21
CA VAL A 40 -0.86 -5.66 3.27
C VAL A 40 -1.50 -5.21 4.60
N PRO A 41 -2.41 -5.99 5.20
CA PRO A 41 -2.97 -5.68 6.51
C PRO A 41 -1.93 -5.78 7.64
N PRO A 42 -2.04 -4.91 8.65
CA PRO A 42 -3.00 -3.82 8.85
C PRO A 42 -2.64 -2.56 8.03
N SER A 43 -3.60 -2.02 7.30
CA SER A 43 -3.41 -0.82 6.46
C SER A 43 -4.41 0.27 6.83
N ILE A 44 -3.89 1.47 7.12
CA ILE A 44 -4.72 2.65 7.38
C ILE A 44 -5.57 2.99 6.16
N VAL A 45 -5.01 2.82 4.96
CA VAL A 45 -5.70 3.08 3.69
C VAL A 45 -6.94 2.19 3.56
N LEU A 46 -6.81 0.89 3.85
CA LEU A 46 -7.94 -0.06 3.81
C LEU A 46 -9.00 0.23 4.87
N ILE A 47 -8.58 0.64 6.08
CA ILE A 47 -9.52 1.01 7.14
C ILE A 47 -10.32 2.25 6.76
N VAL A 48 -9.63 3.29 6.28
CA VAL A 48 -10.25 4.56 5.89
C VAL A 48 -11.15 4.36 4.67
N LEU A 49 -10.72 3.59 3.67
CA LEU A 49 -11.54 3.23 2.52
C LEU A 49 -12.81 2.47 2.94
N GLY A 50 -12.66 1.46 3.81
CA GLY A 50 -13.80 0.72 4.35
C GLY A 50 -14.82 1.61 5.05
N SER A 51 -14.32 2.58 5.84
CA SER A 51 -15.16 3.57 6.51
C SER A 51 -15.83 4.54 5.53
N ALA A 52 -15.07 5.08 4.56
CA ALA A 52 -15.58 6.08 3.61
C ALA A 52 -16.56 5.50 2.58
N ALA A 53 -16.35 4.27 2.13
CA ALA A 53 -17.19 3.58 1.13
C ALA A 53 -18.22 2.64 1.75
N GLY A 54 -18.22 2.41 3.07
CA GLY A 54 -19.11 1.46 3.74
C GLY A 54 -18.81 0.00 3.40
N VAL A 55 -17.53 -0.35 3.18
CA VAL A 55 -17.06 -1.69 2.80
C VAL A 55 -16.52 -2.44 4.02
N SER A 56 -16.69 -3.76 4.06
CA SER A 56 -16.20 -4.60 5.16
C SER A 56 -14.68 -4.54 5.29
N ILE A 57 -14.17 -3.99 6.40
CA ILE A 57 -12.72 -3.92 6.70
C ILE A 57 -12.12 -5.32 6.79
N ALA A 58 -12.83 -6.29 7.37
CA ALA A 58 -12.38 -7.68 7.43
C ALA A 58 -12.23 -8.30 6.03
N GLY A 59 -13.19 -8.03 5.14
CA GLY A 59 -13.12 -8.44 3.74
C GLY A 59 -11.93 -7.79 3.02
N LEU A 60 -11.72 -6.48 3.22
CA LEU A 60 -10.57 -5.76 2.67
C LEU A 60 -9.23 -6.33 3.16
N PHE A 61 -9.11 -6.70 4.43
CA PHE A 61 -7.89 -7.29 4.98
C PHE A 61 -7.61 -8.67 4.40
N THR A 62 -8.65 -9.49 4.22
CA THR A 62 -8.50 -10.83 3.65
C THR A 62 -8.07 -10.75 2.19
N SER A 63 -8.76 -9.94 1.39
CA SER A 63 -8.45 -9.74 -0.03
C SER A 63 -7.12 -9.03 -0.26
N GLY A 64 -6.81 -8.03 0.57
CA GLY A 64 -5.55 -7.28 0.50
C GLY A 64 -4.33 -8.19 0.63
N PHE A 65 -4.38 -9.17 1.52
CA PHE A 65 -3.30 -10.15 1.65
C PHE A 65 -3.12 -11.02 0.40
N MET A 66 -4.23 -11.48 -0.20
CA MET A 66 -4.17 -12.28 -1.44
C MET A 66 -3.60 -11.47 -2.60
N ILE A 67 -4.03 -10.22 -2.75
CA ILE A 67 -3.55 -9.32 -3.80
C ILE A 67 -2.09 -8.96 -3.60
N ALA A 68 -1.67 -8.72 -2.37
CA ALA A 68 -0.26 -8.49 -2.04
C ALA A 68 0.62 -9.70 -2.45
N MET A 69 0.13 -10.92 -2.28
CA MET A 69 0.85 -12.12 -2.73
C MET A 69 0.97 -12.18 -4.26
N VAL A 70 -0.08 -11.83 -5.00
CA VAL A 70 -0.03 -11.76 -6.48
C VAL A 70 1.01 -10.72 -6.93
N LEU A 71 0.95 -9.52 -6.39
CA LEU A 71 1.89 -8.45 -6.72
C LEU A 71 3.33 -8.80 -6.33
N LEU A 72 3.52 -9.43 -5.16
CA LEU A 72 4.82 -9.92 -4.72
C LEU A 72 5.41 -10.93 -5.70
N LEU A 73 4.60 -11.89 -6.17
CA LEU A 73 5.04 -12.86 -7.16
C LEU A 73 5.44 -12.20 -8.48
N VAL A 74 4.63 -11.26 -8.98
CA VAL A 74 4.92 -10.50 -10.21
C VAL A 74 6.25 -9.75 -10.07
N LEU A 75 6.44 -9.02 -8.96
CA LEU A 75 7.69 -8.29 -8.71
C LEU A 75 8.88 -9.21 -8.47
N ALA A 76 8.70 -10.34 -7.78
CA ALA A 76 9.76 -11.31 -7.54
C ALA A 76 10.26 -11.96 -8.84
N VAL A 77 9.33 -12.29 -9.76
CA VAL A 77 9.68 -12.81 -11.10
C VAL A 77 10.48 -11.78 -11.87
N LEU A 78 10.03 -10.53 -11.92
CA LEU A 78 10.74 -9.45 -12.61
C LEU A 78 12.11 -9.19 -11.98
N ALA A 79 12.19 -9.07 -10.66
CA ALA A 79 13.44 -8.85 -9.95
C ALA A 79 14.45 -10.00 -10.21
N ARG A 80 13.96 -11.25 -10.17
CA ARG A 80 14.75 -12.43 -10.50
C ARG A 80 15.27 -12.41 -11.93
N TRP A 81 14.43 -12.01 -12.88
CA TRP A 81 14.80 -11.90 -14.28
C TRP A 81 15.87 -10.82 -14.52
N LYS A 82 15.70 -9.65 -13.91
CA LYS A 82 16.68 -8.54 -14.00
C LYS A 82 18.02 -8.85 -13.31
N ALA A 83 17.96 -9.50 -12.14
CA ALA A 83 19.16 -9.90 -11.41
C ALA A 83 19.95 -11.06 -12.07
N ARG A 84 19.41 -11.68 -13.12
CA ARG A 84 20.06 -12.83 -13.79
C ARG A 84 21.44 -12.47 -14.38
N ASN A 85 21.62 -11.23 -14.82
CA ASN A 85 22.84 -10.77 -15.46
C ASN A 85 23.75 -9.97 -14.52
N GLU A 86 23.43 -9.94 -13.22
CA GLU A 86 24.29 -9.28 -12.23
C GLU A 86 25.38 -10.26 -11.76
N ASN A 87 26.61 -9.76 -11.69
CA ASN A 87 27.73 -10.55 -11.20
C ASN A 87 27.65 -10.67 -9.67
N MET A 88 27.36 -11.87 -9.18
CA MET A 88 27.21 -12.21 -7.77
C MET A 88 28.45 -12.93 -7.19
N ASP A 89 29.61 -12.87 -7.85
CA ASP A 89 30.82 -13.62 -7.46
C ASP A 89 31.34 -13.28 -6.06
N GLY A 90 30.99 -12.10 -5.52
CA GLY A 90 31.31 -11.69 -4.14
C GLY A 90 30.27 -12.08 -3.08
N ALA A 91 29.14 -12.66 -3.45
CA ALA A 91 28.04 -12.94 -2.53
C ALA A 91 28.31 -14.21 -1.68
N ARG A 92 28.84 -14.03 -0.47
CA ARG A 92 28.93 -15.14 0.50
C ARG A 92 27.53 -15.49 1.03
N ARG A 93 27.18 -16.76 0.99
CA ARG A 93 25.94 -17.25 1.63
C ARG A 93 26.06 -17.09 3.13
N THR A 94 25.07 -16.46 3.75
CA THR A 94 24.97 -16.36 5.20
C THR A 94 24.79 -17.76 5.80
N PRO A 95 25.58 -18.15 6.82
CA PRO A 95 25.43 -19.46 7.48
C PRO A 95 24.02 -19.65 8.03
N TRP A 96 23.45 -20.83 7.83
CA TRP A 96 22.10 -21.19 8.29
C TRP A 96 21.85 -20.93 9.78
N PRO A 97 22.81 -21.19 10.71
CA PRO A 97 22.60 -20.89 12.13
C PRO A 97 22.38 -19.41 12.40
N LEU A 98 23.04 -18.51 11.64
CA LEU A 98 22.86 -17.06 11.78
C LEU A 98 21.49 -16.62 11.26
N VAL A 99 21.04 -17.22 10.15
CA VAL A 99 19.68 -17.00 9.61
C VAL A 99 18.63 -17.47 10.61
N GLY A 100 18.80 -18.66 11.21
CA GLY A 100 17.89 -19.19 12.24
C GLY A 100 17.82 -18.28 13.47
N LYS A 101 18.95 -17.79 13.96
CA LYS A 101 19.00 -16.84 15.08
C LYS A 101 18.30 -15.53 14.75
N ALA A 102 18.54 -14.98 13.56
CA ALA A 102 17.87 -13.77 13.10
C ALA A 102 16.35 -13.97 12.96
N ALA A 103 15.93 -15.10 12.42
CA ALA A 103 14.51 -15.48 12.33
C ALA A 103 13.84 -15.60 13.70
N LEU A 104 14.51 -16.18 14.68
CA LEU A 104 14.00 -16.30 16.04
C LEU A 104 13.82 -14.93 16.70
N VAL A 105 14.77 -14.01 16.50
CA VAL A 105 14.68 -12.63 17.01
C VAL A 105 13.56 -11.85 16.31
N ALA A 106 13.34 -12.09 15.03
CA ALA A 106 12.29 -11.44 14.24
C ALA A 106 10.89 -12.07 14.44
N ALA A 107 10.81 -13.33 14.94
CA ALA A 107 9.57 -14.07 15.07
C ALA A 107 8.46 -13.32 15.84
N PRO A 108 8.73 -12.66 16.99
CA PRO A 108 7.70 -11.92 17.70
C PRO A 108 7.10 -10.77 16.86
N ALA A 109 7.93 -10.06 16.08
CA ALA A 109 7.44 -9.02 15.18
C ALA A 109 6.62 -9.58 14.02
N LEU A 110 7.02 -10.75 13.48
CA LEU A 110 6.31 -11.43 12.40
C LEU A 110 4.97 -12.02 12.81
N VAL A 111 4.79 -12.37 14.10
CA VAL A 111 3.52 -12.88 14.62
C VAL A 111 2.41 -11.83 14.55
N LEU A 112 2.74 -10.54 14.70
CA LEU A 112 1.76 -9.46 14.78
C LEU A 112 0.81 -9.36 13.58
N PRO A 113 1.28 -9.35 12.31
CA PRO A 113 0.39 -9.32 11.14
C PRO A 113 -0.54 -10.54 11.07
N PHE A 114 -0.05 -11.72 11.43
CA PHE A 114 -0.86 -12.94 11.45
C PHE A 114 -1.92 -12.92 12.56
N LEU A 115 -1.56 -12.39 13.73
CA LEU A 115 -2.48 -12.21 14.86
C LEU A 115 -3.61 -11.25 14.48
N ILE A 116 -3.29 -10.09 13.89
CA ILE A 116 -4.28 -9.13 13.43
C ILE A 116 -5.22 -9.77 12.41
N ARG A 117 -4.65 -10.42 11.39
CA ARG A 117 -5.44 -11.09 10.36
C ARG A 117 -6.37 -12.16 10.93
N SER A 118 -5.88 -13.00 11.84
CA SER A 118 -6.66 -14.09 12.42
C SER A 118 -7.82 -13.59 13.27
N LEU A 119 -7.60 -12.53 14.06
CA LEU A 119 -8.63 -11.97 14.93
C LEU A 119 -9.71 -11.22 14.13
N VAL A 120 -9.31 -10.39 13.15
CA VAL A 120 -10.26 -9.63 12.32
C VAL A 120 -10.94 -10.55 11.29
N GLY A 121 -10.18 -11.38 10.58
CA GLY A 121 -10.71 -12.27 9.55
C GLY A 121 -11.57 -13.40 10.11
N GLY A 122 -11.29 -13.85 11.32
CA GLY A 122 -12.09 -14.84 12.06
C GLY A 122 -13.35 -14.25 12.72
N GLY A 123 -13.56 -12.94 12.64
CA GLY A 123 -14.71 -12.27 13.27
C GLY A 123 -14.68 -12.29 14.82
N VAL A 124 -13.52 -12.59 15.41
CA VAL A 124 -13.36 -12.68 16.87
C VAL A 124 -13.36 -11.30 17.51
N ALA A 125 -12.79 -10.31 16.80
CA ALA A 125 -12.72 -8.94 17.28
C ALA A 125 -12.78 -7.96 16.09
N THR A 126 -13.25 -6.75 16.36
CA THR A 126 -13.28 -5.66 15.39
C THR A 126 -11.87 -5.14 15.10
N ALA A 127 -11.67 -4.46 13.97
CA ALA A 127 -10.38 -3.86 13.62
C ALA A 127 -9.87 -2.89 14.72
N THR A 128 -10.78 -2.17 15.38
CA THR A 128 -10.45 -1.24 16.48
C THR A 128 -9.94 -1.98 17.72
N GLU A 129 -10.62 -3.05 18.13
CA GLU A 129 -10.20 -3.87 19.28
C GLU A 129 -8.85 -4.55 19.02
N VAL A 130 -8.68 -5.09 17.82
CA VAL A 130 -7.41 -5.72 17.42
C VAL A 130 -6.27 -4.71 17.36
N SER A 131 -6.51 -3.46 16.95
CA SER A 131 -5.48 -2.41 16.97
C SER A 131 -4.99 -2.12 18.39
N THR A 132 -5.90 -2.13 19.39
CA THR A 132 -5.54 -1.97 20.80
C THR A 132 -4.64 -3.12 21.27
N ILE A 133 -5.02 -4.37 20.93
CA ILE A 133 -4.21 -5.55 21.25
C ILE A 133 -2.84 -5.45 20.59
N ALA A 134 -2.78 -5.00 19.31
CA ALA A 134 -1.54 -4.85 18.56
C ALA A 134 -0.60 -3.81 19.19
N VAL A 135 -1.13 -2.68 19.66
CA VAL A 135 -0.35 -1.63 20.36
C VAL A 135 0.22 -2.19 21.67
N LEU A 136 -0.61 -2.85 22.49
CA LEU A 136 -0.16 -3.45 23.74
C LEU A 136 0.90 -4.54 23.50
N TYR A 137 0.68 -5.39 22.51
CA TYR A 137 1.65 -6.41 22.11
C TYR A 137 2.98 -5.77 21.69
N ALA A 138 2.96 -4.78 20.81
CA ALA A 138 4.16 -4.09 20.34
C ALA A 138 4.91 -3.39 21.49
N MET A 139 4.19 -2.79 22.45
CA MET A 139 4.79 -2.18 23.65
C MET A 139 5.46 -3.23 24.55
N ILE A 140 4.80 -4.35 24.80
CA ILE A 140 5.34 -5.43 25.66
C ILE A 140 6.58 -6.05 24.98
N ILE A 141 6.49 -6.42 23.70
CA ILE A 141 7.60 -7.01 22.98
C ILE A 141 8.76 -6.01 22.82
N GLY A 142 8.45 -4.75 22.55
CA GLY A 142 9.43 -3.66 22.50
C GLY A 142 10.17 -3.47 23.83
N ALA A 143 9.46 -3.54 24.93
CA ALA A 143 10.05 -3.39 26.28
C ALA A 143 10.90 -4.61 26.68
N VAL A 144 10.41 -5.83 26.41
CA VAL A 144 11.04 -7.08 26.86
C VAL A 144 12.20 -7.49 25.98
N LEU A 145 12.04 -7.43 24.65
CA LEU A 145 13.00 -8.00 23.71
C LEU A 145 13.89 -6.95 23.03
N TYR A 146 13.42 -5.71 22.87
CA TYR A 146 14.13 -4.68 22.11
C TYR A 146 14.61 -3.50 22.93
N GLY A 147 14.69 -3.65 24.27
CA GLY A 147 15.31 -2.67 25.18
C GLY A 147 14.41 -1.50 25.57
N GLY A 148 13.12 -1.56 25.28
CA GLY A 148 12.12 -0.58 25.73
C GLY A 148 12.06 0.70 24.91
N ILE A 149 11.10 1.55 25.28
CA ILE A 149 10.86 2.85 24.68
C ILE A 149 11.02 3.91 25.76
N SER A 150 11.89 4.91 25.54
CA SER A 150 12.01 6.02 26.49
C SER A 150 10.72 6.86 26.52
N LEU A 151 10.39 7.43 27.69
CA LEU A 151 9.20 8.29 27.85
C LEU A 151 9.19 9.46 26.86
N LYS A 152 10.35 10.05 26.57
CA LYS A 152 10.49 11.13 25.59
C LYS A 152 10.09 10.65 24.18
N LYS A 153 10.54 9.45 23.80
CA LYS A 153 10.21 8.86 22.49
C LYS A 153 8.73 8.47 22.43
N LEU A 154 8.19 7.91 23.50
CA LEU A 154 6.75 7.60 23.59
C LEU A 154 5.89 8.85 23.43
N TYR A 155 6.25 9.95 24.10
CA TYR A 155 5.55 11.24 23.96
C TYR A 155 5.59 11.75 22.51
N SER A 156 6.75 11.72 21.85
CA SER A 156 6.87 12.11 20.44
C SER A 156 5.97 11.26 19.54
N MET A 157 5.96 9.94 19.74
CA MET A 157 5.10 9.02 18.96
C MET A 157 3.61 9.31 19.18
N LEU A 158 3.20 9.64 20.42
CA LEU A 158 1.80 10.00 20.70
C LEU A 158 1.41 11.32 20.05
N VAL A 159 2.28 12.33 20.05
CA VAL A 159 2.03 13.60 19.37
C VAL A 159 1.91 13.41 17.86
N GLU A 160 2.81 12.66 17.25
CA GLU A 160 2.76 12.35 15.80
C GLU A 160 1.47 11.58 15.45
N THR A 161 1.10 10.58 16.26
CA THR A 161 -0.12 9.81 16.07
C THR A 161 -1.36 10.70 16.18
N ALA A 162 -1.41 11.57 17.18
CA ALA A 162 -2.53 12.50 17.35
C ALA A 162 -2.65 13.50 16.20
N ALA A 163 -1.52 14.03 15.72
CA ALA A 163 -1.49 14.95 14.57
C ALA A 163 -1.97 14.25 13.29
N LEU A 164 -1.48 13.04 13.01
CA LEU A 164 -1.91 12.25 11.84
C LEU A 164 -3.38 11.87 11.93
N SER A 165 -3.84 11.38 13.07
CA SER A 165 -5.25 11.02 13.28
C SER A 165 -6.18 12.22 13.13
N GLY A 166 -5.79 13.38 13.69
CA GLY A 166 -6.54 14.62 13.53
C GLY A 166 -6.66 15.07 12.07
N ALA A 167 -5.56 15.00 11.32
CA ALA A 167 -5.57 15.32 9.90
C ALA A 167 -6.49 14.37 9.10
N ILE A 168 -6.43 13.07 9.36
CA ILE A 168 -7.29 12.08 8.70
C ILE A 168 -8.76 12.32 9.02
N LEU A 169 -9.10 12.58 10.28
CA LEU A 169 -10.48 12.86 10.70
C LEU A 169 -11.02 14.15 10.08
N LEU A 170 -10.20 15.18 9.97
CA LEU A 170 -10.58 16.43 9.28
C LEU A 170 -10.89 16.19 7.80
N ILE A 171 -10.00 15.46 7.11
CA ILE A 171 -10.19 15.11 5.70
C ILE A 171 -11.47 14.29 5.52
N LEU A 172 -11.69 13.27 6.35
CA LEU A 172 -12.92 12.45 6.35
C LEU A 172 -14.19 13.31 6.57
N GLY A 173 -14.15 14.23 7.52
CA GLY A 173 -15.28 15.13 7.79
C GLY A 173 -15.60 16.02 6.59
N CYS A 174 -14.59 16.65 5.98
CA CYS A 174 -14.76 17.48 4.79
C CYS A 174 -15.25 16.67 3.59
N ALA A 175 -14.70 15.47 3.37
CA ALA A 175 -15.13 14.60 2.27
C ALA A 175 -16.57 14.09 2.46
N SER A 176 -16.97 13.76 3.68
CA SER A 176 -18.35 13.36 3.99
C SER A 176 -19.33 14.50 3.70
N ALA A 177 -19.00 15.72 4.09
CA ALA A 177 -19.81 16.91 3.77
C ALA A 177 -19.90 17.15 2.26
N MET A 178 -18.81 17.00 1.53
CA MET A 178 -18.78 17.11 0.07
C MET A 178 -19.62 16.01 -0.59
N ALA A 179 -19.47 14.77 -0.15
CA ALA A 179 -20.27 13.64 -0.66
C ALA A 179 -21.77 13.85 -0.46
N TRP A 180 -22.16 14.36 0.71
CA TRP A 180 -23.55 14.73 0.97
C TRP A 180 -24.04 15.82 0.01
N GLY A 181 -23.26 16.89 -0.18
CA GLY A 181 -23.60 17.97 -1.11
C GLY A 181 -23.75 17.48 -2.56
N LEU A 182 -22.84 16.63 -3.03
CA LEU A 182 -22.90 16.02 -4.37
C LEU A 182 -24.12 15.10 -4.54
N THR A 183 -24.50 14.37 -3.50
CA THR A 183 -25.71 13.54 -3.52
C THR A 183 -26.96 14.41 -3.62
N GLN A 184 -27.03 15.49 -2.85
CA GLN A 184 -28.18 16.41 -2.87
C GLN A 184 -28.30 17.19 -4.21
N SER A 185 -27.17 17.50 -4.86
CA SER A 185 -27.19 18.19 -6.16
C SER A 185 -27.63 17.31 -7.33
N GLY A 186 -27.78 15.98 -7.13
CA GLY A 186 -28.08 15.05 -8.22
C GLY A 186 -26.87 14.70 -9.09
N PHE A 187 -25.70 15.28 -8.84
CA PHE A 187 -24.47 15.07 -9.62
C PHE A 187 -24.10 13.58 -9.76
N ALA A 188 -24.30 12.81 -8.69
CA ALA A 188 -24.03 11.37 -8.72
C ALA A 188 -24.91 10.63 -9.73
N PHE A 189 -26.18 11.04 -9.89
CA PHE A 189 -27.09 10.46 -10.88
C PHE A 189 -26.69 10.84 -12.32
N GLU A 190 -26.35 12.10 -12.57
CA GLU A 190 -25.89 12.56 -13.88
C GLU A 190 -24.61 11.83 -14.29
N LEU A 191 -23.66 11.73 -13.38
CA LEU A 191 -22.39 11.02 -13.62
C LEU A 191 -22.62 9.53 -13.87
N THR A 192 -23.53 8.90 -13.12
CA THR A 192 -23.90 7.49 -13.33
C THR A 192 -24.52 7.29 -14.72
N ALA A 193 -25.45 8.16 -15.13
CA ALA A 193 -26.06 8.11 -16.44
C ALA A 193 -25.01 8.23 -17.56
N MET A 194 -24.11 9.22 -17.46
CA MET A 194 -23.00 9.36 -18.44
C MET A 194 -22.13 8.11 -18.54
N ILE A 195 -21.86 7.46 -17.43
CA ILE A 195 -20.96 6.29 -17.40
C ILE A 195 -21.66 5.03 -17.88
N THR A 196 -22.95 4.85 -17.54
CA THR A 196 -23.73 3.68 -18.01
C THR A 196 -23.99 3.70 -19.51
N ASP A 197 -24.02 4.88 -20.11
CA ASP A 197 -24.14 5.04 -21.56
C ASP A 197 -22.84 4.77 -22.34
N LEU A 198 -21.71 4.62 -21.63
CA LEU A 198 -20.43 4.30 -22.27
C LEU A 198 -20.42 2.85 -22.80
N PRO A 199 -19.94 2.63 -24.01
CA PRO A 199 -19.79 1.28 -24.55
C PRO A 199 -18.78 0.48 -23.73
N GLY A 200 -19.11 -0.77 -23.36
CA GLY A 200 -18.25 -1.66 -22.60
C GLY A 200 -18.61 -1.83 -21.11
N GLY A 201 -19.60 -1.09 -20.60
CA GLY A 201 -20.19 -1.28 -19.28
C GLY A 201 -19.15 -1.25 -18.13
N TRP A 202 -19.19 -2.25 -17.24
CA TRP A 202 -18.33 -2.33 -16.06
C TRP A 202 -16.82 -2.32 -16.37
N MET A 203 -16.42 -2.89 -17.51
CA MET A 203 -15.01 -2.97 -17.91
C MET A 203 -14.45 -1.59 -18.27
N THR A 204 -15.22 -0.79 -19.03
CA THR A 204 -14.84 0.60 -19.36
C THR A 204 -14.75 1.44 -18.08
N TYR A 205 -15.71 1.28 -17.18
CA TYR A 205 -15.69 1.95 -15.89
C TYR A 205 -14.44 1.60 -15.07
N MET A 206 -14.09 0.31 -15.02
CA MET A 206 -12.91 -0.16 -14.31
C MET A 206 -11.62 0.47 -14.85
N ILE A 207 -11.46 0.49 -16.18
CA ILE A 207 -10.28 1.10 -16.84
C ILE A 207 -10.22 2.60 -16.56
N VAL A 208 -11.33 3.31 -16.69
CA VAL A 208 -11.40 4.75 -16.40
C VAL A 208 -11.07 5.02 -14.94
N SER A 209 -11.61 4.22 -14.01
CA SER A 209 -11.28 4.32 -12.59
C SER A 209 -9.79 4.10 -12.32
N ILE A 210 -9.18 3.08 -12.92
CA ILE A 210 -7.74 2.83 -12.82
C ILE A 210 -6.95 4.06 -13.24
N LEU A 211 -7.28 4.64 -14.40
CA LEU A 211 -6.58 5.83 -14.91
C LEU A 211 -6.74 7.03 -13.98
N ILE A 212 -7.96 7.30 -13.50
CA ILE A 212 -8.24 8.40 -12.56
C ILE A 212 -7.42 8.23 -11.29
N PHE A 213 -7.46 7.04 -10.67
CA PHE A 213 -6.75 6.80 -9.42
C PHE A 213 -5.22 6.75 -9.60
N MET A 214 -4.71 6.30 -10.75
CA MET A 214 -3.29 6.41 -11.07
C MET A 214 -2.85 7.87 -11.19
N ILE A 215 -3.60 8.71 -11.92
CA ILE A 215 -3.28 10.13 -12.09
C ILE A 215 -3.34 10.85 -10.74
N LEU A 216 -4.39 10.61 -9.96
CA LEU A 216 -4.51 11.22 -8.63
C LEU A 216 -3.44 10.72 -7.67
N GLY A 217 -3.08 9.44 -7.76
CA GLY A 217 -1.98 8.88 -6.99
C GLY A 217 -0.63 9.54 -7.28
N CYS A 218 -0.41 10.03 -8.51
CA CYS A 218 0.81 10.81 -8.83
C CYS A 218 0.87 12.15 -8.08
N VAL A 219 -0.28 12.80 -7.89
CA VAL A 219 -0.37 14.19 -7.39
C VAL A 219 -0.70 14.22 -5.89
N LEU A 220 -1.55 13.31 -5.43
CA LEU A 220 -2.03 13.24 -4.06
C LEU A 220 -1.44 12.03 -3.35
N GLU A 221 -1.19 12.17 -2.06
CA GLU A 221 -0.94 11.01 -1.21
C GLU A 221 -2.21 10.16 -1.10
N GLY A 222 -2.04 8.85 -0.89
CA GLY A 222 -3.09 7.85 -1.02
C GLY A 222 -4.39 8.10 -0.27
N LEU A 223 -4.31 8.50 0.99
CA LEU A 223 -5.49 8.70 1.83
C LEU A 223 -6.41 9.82 1.32
N PRO A 224 -5.93 11.05 1.02
CA PRO A 224 -6.78 12.11 0.51
C PRO A 224 -7.50 11.76 -0.79
N ALA A 225 -6.82 11.11 -1.72
CA ALA A 225 -7.40 10.72 -3.00
C ALA A 225 -8.57 9.73 -2.84
N ILE A 226 -8.38 8.71 -2.00
CA ILE A 226 -9.43 7.73 -1.70
C ILE A 226 -10.63 8.39 -1.02
N VAL A 227 -10.39 9.16 0.04
CA VAL A 227 -11.47 9.77 0.81
C VAL A 227 -12.29 10.73 -0.04
N LEU A 228 -11.62 11.44 -0.96
CA LEU A 228 -12.26 12.36 -1.89
C LEU A 228 -13.17 11.64 -2.90
N LEU A 229 -12.67 10.57 -3.52
CA LEU A 229 -13.37 9.93 -4.63
C LEU A 229 -14.22 8.73 -4.24
N ALA A 230 -13.93 8.04 -3.16
CA ALA A 230 -14.69 6.84 -2.78
C ALA A 230 -16.21 7.10 -2.67
N PRO A 231 -16.68 8.18 -2.02
CA PRO A 231 -18.11 8.45 -1.93
C PRO A 231 -18.81 8.66 -3.27
N ILE A 232 -18.07 9.07 -4.30
CA ILE A 232 -18.61 9.32 -5.65
C ILE A 232 -18.54 8.05 -6.49
N MET A 233 -17.40 7.37 -6.47
CA MET A 233 -17.11 6.28 -7.38
C MET A 233 -17.75 4.95 -6.94
N PHE A 234 -17.84 4.66 -5.64
CA PHE A 234 -18.41 3.39 -5.16
C PHE A 234 -19.90 3.20 -5.45
N PRO A 235 -20.77 4.21 -5.31
CA PRO A 235 -22.17 4.08 -5.74
C PRO A 235 -22.29 3.69 -7.22
N ILE A 236 -21.47 4.28 -8.09
CA ILE A 236 -21.47 3.96 -9.53
C ILE A 236 -21.00 2.52 -9.77
N ALA A 237 -19.93 2.09 -9.10
CA ALA A 237 -19.45 0.72 -9.17
C ALA A 237 -20.53 -0.30 -8.81
N ARG A 238 -21.30 -0.02 -7.73
CA ARG A 238 -22.43 -0.86 -7.28
C ARG A 238 -23.54 -0.93 -8.31
N THR A 239 -23.91 0.18 -8.98
CA THR A 239 -24.94 0.17 -10.03
C THR A 239 -24.52 -0.66 -11.24
N LEU A 240 -23.22 -0.77 -11.51
CA LEU A 240 -22.64 -1.62 -12.55
C LEU A 240 -22.44 -3.08 -12.11
N GLY A 241 -22.83 -3.44 -10.88
CA GLY A 241 -22.69 -4.79 -10.33
C GLY A 241 -21.28 -5.19 -9.94
N ILE A 242 -20.35 -4.22 -9.77
CA ILE A 242 -18.97 -4.50 -9.37
C ILE A 242 -18.95 -4.75 -7.86
N ASN A 243 -18.28 -5.83 -7.46
CA ASN A 243 -18.09 -6.16 -6.05
C ASN A 243 -17.24 -5.08 -5.35
N ASP A 244 -17.72 -4.59 -4.20
CA ASP A 244 -17.09 -3.50 -3.44
C ASP A 244 -15.65 -3.83 -3.01
N ILE A 245 -15.38 -5.05 -2.60
CA ILE A 245 -14.05 -5.48 -2.14
C ILE A 245 -13.10 -5.52 -3.33
N HIS A 246 -13.54 -6.09 -4.45
CA HIS A 246 -12.77 -6.14 -5.68
C HIS A 246 -12.41 -4.73 -6.17
N TYR A 247 -13.41 -3.85 -6.27
CA TYR A 247 -13.20 -2.47 -6.68
C TYR A 247 -12.23 -1.72 -5.74
N SER A 248 -12.39 -1.91 -4.43
CA SER A 248 -11.49 -1.34 -3.42
C SER A 248 -10.03 -1.70 -3.67
N MET A 249 -9.77 -2.97 -3.97
CA MET A 249 -8.40 -3.45 -4.20
C MET A 249 -7.82 -2.86 -5.48
N VAL A 250 -8.61 -2.80 -6.56
CA VAL A 250 -8.18 -2.19 -7.83
C VAL A 250 -7.81 -0.73 -7.62
N VAL A 251 -8.66 0.02 -6.94
CA VAL A 251 -8.45 1.46 -6.63
C VAL A 251 -7.17 1.67 -5.82
N VAL A 252 -6.98 0.90 -4.75
CA VAL A 252 -5.80 1.04 -3.88
C VAL A 252 -4.51 0.72 -4.64
N VAL A 253 -4.49 -0.35 -5.43
CA VAL A 253 -3.31 -0.71 -6.23
C VAL A 253 -3.03 0.33 -7.31
N ALA A 254 -4.07 0.79 -8.03
CA ALA A 254 -3.93 1.82 -9.07
C ALA A 254 -3.30 3.10 -8.53
N MET A 255 -3.81 3.58 -7.41
CA MET A 255 -3.31 4.77 -6.74
C MET A 255 -1.86 4.60 -6.25
N ASN A 256 -1.53 3.42 -5.72
CA ASN A 256 -0.17 3.13 -5.25
C ASN A 256 0.85 3.08 -6.40
N ILE A 257 0.45 2.59 -7.58
CA ILE A 257 1.26 2.66 -8.79
C ILE A 257 1.49 4.12 -9.19
N GLY A 258 0.43 4.94 -9.18
CA GLY A 258 0.51 6.37 -9.47
C GLY A 258 1.52 7.09 -8.57
N LEU A 259 1.48 6.85 -7.26
CA LEU A 259 2.39 7.46 -6.29
C LEU A 259 3.87 7.22 -6.61
N MET A 260 4.20 6.14 -7.29
CA MET A 260 5.56 5.78 -7.66
C MET A 260 5.89 6.10 -9.13
N ALA A 261 4.93 6.60 -9.90
CA ALA A 261 5.10 6.83 -11.33
C ALA A 261 5.79 8.18 -11.63
N PRO A 262 7.01 8.19 -12.22
CA PRO A 262 7.63 9.42 -12.72
C PRO A 262 6.77 10.04 -13.85
N PRO A 263 6.82 11.35 -14.08
CA PRO A 263 7.71 12.35 -13.45
C PRO A 263 7.13 13.02 -12.21
N ILE A 264 5.92 12.71 -11.77
CA ILE A 264 5.22 13.45 -10.71
C ILE A 264 5.21 12.66 -9.39
N GLY A 265 5.24 11.32 -9.43
CA GLY A 265 5.05 10.45 -8.28
C GLY A 265 5.99 10.73 -7.10
N ILE A 266 5.45 11.36 -6.06
CA ILE A 266 6.21 11.82 -4.88
C ILE A 266 6.96 10.66 -4.21
N GLY A 267 6.36 9.47 -4.17
CA GLY A 267 6.96 8.28 -3.55
C GLY A 267 8.27 7.85 -4.21
N PHE A 268 8.37 7.99 -5.53
CA PHE A 268 9.60 7.72 -6.27
C PHE A 268 10.75 8.65 -5.85
N TYR A 269 10.49 9.95 -5.74
CA TYR A 269 11.52 10.92 -5.34
C TYR A 269 11.97 10.70 -3.89
N ILE A 270 11.04 10.33 -3.02
CA ILE A 270 11.38 9.97 -1.64
C ILE A 270 12.28 8.73 -1.59
N ALA A 271 11.99 7.70 -2.40
CA ALA A 271 12.84 6.52 -2.51
C ALA A 271 14.25 6.88 -3.00
N CYS A 272 14.36 7.73 -4.01
CA CYS A 272 15.63 8.24 -4.52
C CYS A 272 16.42 8.98 -3.44
N LYS A 273 15.75 9.86 -2.67
CA LYS A 273 16.36 10.61 -1.56
C LYS A 273 16.87 9.69 -0.45
N ILE A 274 16.08 8.69 -0.04
CA ILE A 274 16.46 7.72 1.00
C ILE A 274 17.65 6.87 0.54
N GLY A 275 17.63 6.43 -0.72
CA GLY A 275 18.69 5.60 -1.29
C GLY A 275 19.93 6.37 -1.74
N ASN A 276 19.90 7.72 -1.68
CA ASN A 276 20.95 8.61 -2.17
C ASN A 276 21.34 8.33 -3.62
N VAL A 277 20.34 8.25 -4.51
CA VAL A 277 20.48 8.05 -5.95
C VAL A 277 19.78 9.18 -6.67
N SER A 278 20.32 9.68 -7.77
CA SER A 278 19.68 10.74 -8.53
C SER A 278 18.37 10.23 -9.18
N PRO A 279 17.29 11.02 -9.19
CA PRO A 279 16.06 10.65 -9.87
C PRO A 279 16.24 10.34 -11.36
N ASP A 280 17.08 11.12 -12.04
CA ASP A 280 17.37 10.94 -13.48
C ASP A 280 17.98 9.57 -13.77
N GLU A 281 18.87 9.10 -12.90
CA GLU A 281 19.49 7.78 -13.02
C GLU A 281 18.50 6.64 -12.73
N ALA A 282 17.63 6.83 -11.75
CA ALA A 282 16.67 5.82 -11.31
C ALA A 282 15.41 5.75 -12.20
N MET A 283 15.05 6.85 -12.89
CA MET A 283 13.82 6.97 -13.67
C MET A 283 13.69 5.88 -14.75
N GLY A 284 14.79 5.57 -15.46
CA GLY A 284 14.77 4.51 -16.47
C GLY A 284 14.61 3.11 -15.89
N ALA A 285 15.04 2.89 -14.64
CA ALA A 285 15.00 1.58 -14.01
C ALA A 285 13.62 1.24 -13.42
N ILE A 286 12.81 2.25 -13.05
CA ILE A 286 11.51 2.01 -12.41
C ILE A 286 10.42 1.57 -13.39
N TRP A 287 10.46 1.98 -14.67
CA TRP A 287 9.41 1.70 -15.65
C TRP A 287 9.08 0.21 -15.82
N PRO A 288 10.05 -0.71 -15.93
CA PRO A 288 9.73 -2.13 -16.01
C PRO A 288 9.00 -2.67 -14.77
N TYR A 289 9.33 -2.13 -13.58
CA TYR A 289 8.65 -2.51 -12.34
C TYR A 289 7.23 -1.96 -12.26
N LEU A 290 7.02 -0.71 -12.69
CA LEU A 290 5.67 -0.14 -12.81
C LEU A 290 4.83 -0.88 -13.86
N ALA A 291 5.42 -1.23 -15.01
CA ALA A 291 4.73 -2.04 -16.01
C ALA A 291 4.31 -3.42 -15.45
N ALA A 292 5.17 -4.07 -14.68
CA ALA A 292 4.84 -5.32 -14.00
C ALA A 292 3.70 -5.14 -12.99
N MET A 293 3.72 -4.04 -12.22
CA MET A 293 2.62 -3.70 -11.31
C MET A 293 1.30 -3.44 -12.04
N VAL A 294 1.35 -2.73 -13.18
CA VAL A 294 0.16 -2.50 -14.02
C VAL A 294 -0.37 -3.81 -14.58
N ILE A 295 0.49 -4.72 -15.03
CA ILE A 295 0.06 -6.06 -15.47
C ILE A 295 -0.61 -6.80 -14.30
N GLY A 296 -0.03 -6.78 -13.12
CA GLY A 296 -0.64 -7.35 -11.92
C GLY A 296 -1.99 -6.72 -11.60
N LEU A 297 -2.11 -5.40 -11.70
CA LEU A 297 -3.36 -4.67 -11.51
C LEU A 297 -4.43 -5.08 -12.54
N LEU A 298 -4.07 -5.18 -13.82
CA LEU A 298 -5.00 -5.58 -14.87
C LEU A 298 -5.46 -7.04 -14.71
N LEU A 299 -4.58 -7.93 -14.23
CA LEU A 299 -4.96 -9.30 -13.88
C LEU A 299 -5.98 -9.31 -12.73
N ILE A 300 -5.74 -8.51 -11.69
CA ILE A 300 -6.67 -8.38 -10.57
C ILE A 300 -8.00 -7.78 -11.05
N ALA A 301 -7.98 -6.73 -11.84
CA ALA A 301 -9.17 -6.06 -12.34
C ALA A 301 -10.01 -6.94 -13.30
N GLY A 302 -9.35 -7.81 -14.06
CA GLY A 302 -10.00 -8.70 -15.05
C GLY A 302 -10.59 -9.99 -14.46
N ILE A 303 -10.23 -10.33 -13.22
CA ILE A 303 -10.74 -11.54 -12.53
C ILE A 303 -11.65 -11.06 -11.40
N PRO A 304 -12.97 -10.96 -11.64
CA PRO A 304 -13.90 -10.59 -10.59
C PRO A 304 -13.89 -11.64 -9.49
N GLY A 305 -13.67 -11.20 -8.25
CA GLY A 305 -13.65 -12.04 -7.06
C GLY A 305 -15.03 -12.32 -6.51
#